data_d928cb9ef761354af2ac7de40843c9a2
#
_entry.id   d928cb9ef761354af2ac7de40843c9a2
#
_cell.length_a   1.000
_cell.length_b   1.000
_cell.length_c   1.000
_cell.angle_alpha   90.00
_cell.angle_beta   90.00
_cell.angle_gamma   90.00
#
_symmetry.space_group_name_H-M   'P 1'
#
loop_
_entity.id
_entity.type
_entity.pdbx_description
1 polymer ?
#
loop_
_entity_poly.entity_id
_entity_poly.type
_entity_poly.pdbx_seq_one_letter_code
_entity_poly.pdbx_strand_id
1 'polypeptide(L)'
;MVCGLSDNRCVHARFHVPDAERTGDVVDLSRDEAQHLVRVLRLKAGAAVRVFNGRGGEFDAVVDSVTKAGVQVRVHGRREAQPEVRVAVTLAQAVLKGDKMDDVVRDAVMMGVAVIQPLVTTRSEVALASLRRGNRQDRWQRIT
;
A
#
# COMPACT_ATOMS: atom_id res chain seq x y z
N MET A 1 -9.87 26.83 -5.77
CA MET A 1 -9.70 26.34 -7.16
C MET A 1 -9.90 24.84 -7.11
N VAL A 2 -11.05 24.36 -7.55
CA VAL A 2 -11.42 22.93 -7.48
C VAL A 2 -10.77 22.26 -8.69
N CYS A 3 -9.80 21.37 -8.47
CA CYS A 3 -9.19 20.57 -9.54
C CYS A 3 -10.30 19.66 -10.10
N GLY A 4 -10.70 19.89 -11.35
CA GLY A 4 -11.75 19.11 -11.99
C GLY A 4 -11.32 17.64 -12.15
N LEU A 5 -12.29 16.74 -12.11
CA LEU A 5 -12.17 15.27 -12.18
C LEU A 5 -11.46 14.71 -13.45
N SER A 6 -10.97 15.58 -14.35
CA SER A 6 -10.38 15.18 -15.64
C SER A 6 -8.89 15.45 -15.81
N ASP A 7 -8.20 16.00 -14.80
CA ASP A 7 -6.76 16.28 -14.94
C ASP A 7 -5.91 15.12 -14.42
N ASN A 8 -5.38 14.34 -15.35
CA ASN A 8 -4.52 13.16 -15.13
C ASN A 8 -3.14 13.51 -14.51
N ARG A 9 -2.92 14.75 -14.04
CA ARG A 9 -1.69 15.24 -13.46
C ARG A 9 -1.73 15.46 -11.95
N CYS A 10 -2.89 15.31 -11.30
CA CYS A 10 -2.97 15.34 -9.85
C CYS A 10 -2.59 13.95 -9.30
N VAL A 11 -1.46 13.87 -8.61
CA VAL A 11 -1.11 12.68 -7.82
C VAL A 11 -2.08 12.62 -6.66
N HIS A 12 -3.14 11.83 -6.80
CA HIS A 12 -4.07 11.59 -5.71
C HIS A 12 -3.44 10.61 -4.71
N ALA A 13 -3.57 10.93 -3.42
CA ALA A 13 -3.21 9.99 -2.37
C ALA A 13 -4.02 8.69 -2.51
N ARG A 14 -3.36 7.54 -2.33
CA ARG A 14 -3.97 6.20 -2.47
C ARG A 14 -4.09 5.57 -1.09
N PHE A 15 -5.23 4.95 -0.84
CA PHE A 15 -5.55 4.29 0.42
C PHE A 15 -6.06 2.87 0.19
N HIS A 16 -5.63 1.94 1.04
CA HIS A 16 -6.12 0.58 1.00
C HIS A 16 -7.46 0.47 1.72
N VAL A 17 -8.49 0.08 0.97
CA VAL A 17 -9.85 -0.08 1.47
C VAL A 17 -10.42 -1.39 0.95
N PRO A 18 -10.28 -2.50 1.70
CA PRO A 18 -10.68 -3.85 1.26
C PRO A 18 -12.16 -3.94 0.84
N ASP A 19 -13.00 -3.11 1.44
CA ASP A 19 -14.46 -3.12 1.25
C ASP A 19 -14.94 -2.24 0.10
N ALA A 20 -14.03 -1.57 -0.63
CA ALA A 20 -14.40 -0.78 -1.80
C ALA A 20 -14.69 -1.72 -2.99
N GLU A 21 -15.96 -1.81 -3.37
CA GLU A 21 -16.41 -2.71 -4.44
C GLU A 21 -17.17 -2.00 -5.55
N ARG A 22 -17.98 -1.02 -5.22
CA ARG A 22 -18.94 -0.40 -6.15
C ARG A 22 -18.92 1.12 -6.08
N THR A 23 -19.24 1.74 -7.18
CA THR A 23 -19.54 3.18 -7.24
C THR A 23 -20.75 3.50 -6.35
N GLY A 24 -20.62 4.52 -5.53
CA GLY A 24 -21.63 4.94 -4.55
C GLY A 24 -21.38 4.42 -3.14
N ASP A 25 -20.50 3.42 -2.96
CA ASP A 25 -20.16 2.90 -1.63
C ASP A 25 -19.57 4.00 -0.75
N VAL A 26 -19.98 4.03 0.50
CA VAL A 26 -19.34 4.81 1.56
C VAL A 26 -18.66 3.81 2.48
N VAL A 27 -17.34 3.88 2.54
CA VAL A 27 -16.50 2.90 3.22
C VAL A 27 -15.59 3.60 4.23
N ASP A 28 -15.32 2.92 5.34
CA ASP A 28 -14.45 3.41 6.38
C ASP A 28 -12.98 3.12 6.04
N LEU A 29 -12.11 4.10 6.27
CA LEU A 29 -10.68 3.87 6.26
C LEU A 29 -10.24 3.13 7.54
N SER A 30 -9.27 2.23 7.41
CA SER A 30 -8.60 1.66 8.58
C SER A 30 -8.02 2.78 9.46
N ARG A 31 -7.78 2.48 10.73
CA ARG A 31 -7.24 3.45 11.67
C ARG A 31 -5.92 4.06 11.19
N ASP A 32 -5.05 3.26 10.61
CA ASP A 32 -3.73 3.68 10.15
C ASP A 32 -3.86 4.57 8.91
N GLU A 33 -4.71 4.20 7.96
CA GLU A 33 -5.00 5.00 6.75
C GLU A 33 -5.67 6.32 7.10
N ALA A 34 -6.64 6.31 8.03
CA ALA A 34 -7.29 7.52 8.52
C ALA A 34 -6.30 8.47 9.20
N GLN A 35 -5.37 7.91 10.00
CA GLN A 35 -4.33 8.70 10.65
C GLN A 35 -3.35 9.28 9.62
N HIS A 36 -2.95 8.51 8.62
CA HIS A 36 -2.11 8.96 7.52
C HIS A 36 -2.79 10.11 6.75
N LEU A 37 -4.05 9.95 6.39
CA LEU A 37 -4.84 10.97 5.69
C LEU A 37 -4.90 12.29 6.47
N VAL A 38 -5.21 12.23 7.78
CA VAL A 38 -5.45 13.43 8.59
C VAL A 38 -4.15 14.09 9.05
N ARG A 39 -3.20 13.30 9.57
CA ARG A 39 -1.99 13.84 10.22
C ARG A 39 -0.85 14.11 9.27
N VAL A 40 -0.65 13.24 8.29
CA VAL A 40 0.45 13.36 7.33
C VAL A 40 0.04 14.19 6.12
N LEU A 41 -1.02 13.78 5.44
CA LEU A 41 -1.49 14.43 4.22
C LEU A 41 -2.39 15.64 4.49
N ARG A 42 -2.94 15.76 5.70
CA ARG A 42 -3.81 16.87 6.14
C ARG A 42 -5.01 17.11 5.22
N LEU A 43 -5.52 16.02 4.63
CA LEU A 43 -6.69 16.09 3.76
C LEU A 43 -7.96 16.29 4.61
N LYS A 44 -8.96 16.91 3.99
CA LYS A 44 -10.25 17.24 4.62
C LYS A 44 -11.39 16.63 3.81
N ALA A 45 -12.59 16.65 4.37
CA ALA A 45 -13.81 16.30 3.62
C ALA A 45 -13.87 17.09 2.31
N GLY A 46 -14.27 16.43 1.24
CA GLY A 46 -14.27 16.95 -0.13
C GLY A 46 -12.97 16.74 -0.90
N ALA A 47 -11.89 16.27 -0.27
CA ALA A 47 -10.63 16.00 -0.96
C ALA A 47 -10.75 14.76 -1.88
N ALA A 48 -10.26 14.89 -3.11
CA ALA A 48 -10.18 13.78 -4.05
C ALA A 48 -9.04 12.84 -3.65
N VAL A 49 -9.34 11.55 -3.61
CA VAL A 49 -8.41 10.47 -3.26
C VAL A 49 -8.64 9.28 -4.19
N ARG A 50 -7.75 8.31 -4.14
CA ARG A 50 -7.94 6.99 -4.74
C ARG A 50 -8.02 5.94 -3.67
N VAL A 51 -8.82 4.93 -3.91
CA VAL A 51 -8.90 3.75 -3.04
C VAL A 51 -8.70 2.50 -3.85
N PHE A 52 -8.07 1.49 -3.26
CA PHE A 52 -7.87 0.19 -3.88
C PHE A 52 -8.18 -0.91 -2.88
N ASN A 53 -8.74 -2.02 -3.37
CA ASN A 53 -9.22 -3.10 -2.51
C ASN A 53 -8.24 -4.27 -2.33
N GLY A 54 -7.02 -4.18 -2.89
CA GLY A 54 -6.04 -5.27 -2.87
C GLY A 54 -6.40 -6.49 -3.73
N ARG A 55 -7.54 -6.45 -4.44
CA ARG A 55 -8.05 -7.53 -5.31
C ARG A 55 -8.15 -7.08 -6.78
N GLY A 56 -7.32 -6.12 -7.18
CA GLY A 56 -7.30 -5.58 -8.55
C GLY A 56 -8.37 -4.51 -8.82
N GLY A 57 -9.13 -4.07 -7.82
CA GLY A 57 -10.06 -2.94 -7.93
C GLY A 57 -9.37 -1.64 -7.51
N GLU A 58 -9.38 -0.64 -8.37
CA GLU A 58 -8.98 0.74 -8.06
C GLU A 58 -10.13 1.69 -8.41
N PHE A 59 -10.36 2.68 -7.55
CA PHE A 59 -11.50 3.57 -7.67
C PHE A 59 -11.10 5.01 -7.38
N ASP A 60 -11.72 5.95 -8.09
CA ASP A 60 -11.71 7.36 -7.70
C ASP A 60 -12.73 7.56 -6.57
N ALA A 61 -12.34 8.29 -5.55
CA ALA A 61 -13.15 8.54 -4.37
C ALA A 61 -12.97 9.97 -3.85
N VAL A 62 -13.85 10.37 -2.97
CA VAL A 62 -13.76 11.64 -2.24
C VAL A 62 -13.88 11.36 -0.76
N VAL A 63 -13.13 12.08 0.06
CA VAL A 63 -13.30 12.05 1.51
C VAL A 63 -14.69 12.57 1.86
N ASP A 64 -15.55 11.69 2.33
CA ASP A 64 -16.95 12.02 2.68
C ASP A 64 -17.01 12.73 4.04
N SER A 65 -16.37 12.15 5.05
CA SER A 65 -16.33 12.73 6.39
C SER A 65 -15.03 12.45 7.12
N VAL A 66 -14.65 13.40 7.98
CA VAL A 66 -13.52 13.26 8.92
C VAL A 66 -14.04 13.56 10.31
N THR A 67 -14.12 12.55 11.15
CA THR A 67 -14.66 12.65 12.52
C THR A 67 -13.68 12.08 13.55
N LYS A 68 -14.01 12.21 14.83
CA LYS A 68 -13.24 11.53 15.91
C LYS A 68 -13.39 10.00 15.86
N ALA A 69 -14.47 9.51 15.28
CA ALA A 69 -14.74 8.08 15.12
C ALA A 69 -13.95 7.45 13.98
N GLY A 70 -13.62 8.24 12.95
CA GLY A 70 -12.86 7.76 11.78
C GLY A 70 -13.01 8.66 10.58
N VAL A 71 -12.53 8.16 9.44
CA VAL A 71 -12.62 8.81 8.14
C VAL A 71 -13.40 7.90 7.20
N GLN A 72 -14.39 8.48 6.53
CA GLN A 72 -15.17 7.81 5.49
C GLN A 72 -14.82 8.38 4.12
N VAL A 73 -14.79 7.50 3.12
CA VAL A 73 -14.60 7.88 1.72
C VAL A 73 -15.77 7.36 0.89
N ARG A 74 -16.19 8.15 -0.08
CA ARG A 74 -17.27 7.81 -1.02
C ARG A 74 -16.65 7.48 -2.37
N VAL A 75 -16.95 6.29 -2.87
CA VAL A 75 -16.49 5.79 -4.17
C VAL A 75 -17.31 6.43 -5.29
N HIS A 76 -16.63 7.06 -6.25
CA HIS A 76 -17.30 7.72 -7.38
C HIS A 76 -17.23 6.95 -8.69
N GLY A 77 -16.14 6.25 -8.93
CA GLY A 77 -15.98 5.53 -10.19
C GLY A 77 -14.87 4.49 -10.13
N ARG A 78 -15.06 3.39 -10.85
CA ARG A 78 -14.02 2.39 -11.03
C ARG A 78 -13.03 2.86 -12.09
N ARG A 79 -11.76 2.72 -11.78
CA ARG A 79 -10.68 2.91 -12.77
C ARG A 79 -10.29 1.58 -13.39
N GLU A 80 -9.83 1.64 -14.63
CA GLU A 80 -9.08 0.51 -15.17
C GLU A 80 -7.79 0.40 -14.36
N ALA A 81 -7.63 -0.75 -13.68
CA ALA A 81 -6.39 -1.05 -13.01
C ALA A 81 -5.26 -1.03 -14.05
N GLN A 82 -4.13 -0.44 -13.72
CA GLN A 82 -2.95 -0.58 -14.57
C GLN A 82 -2.66 -2.06 -14.74
N PRO A 83 -2.45 -2.54 -15.99
CA PRO A 83 -2.18 -3.95 -16.20
C PRO A 83 -0.98 -4.37 -15.39
N GLU A 84 -1.14 -5.42 -14.59
CA GLU A 84 -0.03 -6.02 -13.87
C GLU A 84 1.09 -6.41 -14.85
N VAL A 85 2.32 -6.29 -14.38
CA VAL A 85 3.48 -6.67 -15.18
C VAL A 85 3.30 -8.13 -15.62
N ARG A 86 3.35 -8.40 -16.93
CA ARG A 86 3.11 -9.74 -17.50
C ARG A 86 4.13 -10.80 -17.07
N VAL A 87 5.25 -10.37 -16.48
CA VAL A 87 6.34 -11.24 -16.03
C VAL A 87 6.40 -11.17 -14.51
N ALA A 88 6.13 -12.29 -13.85
CA ALA A 88 6.31 -12.43 -12.41
C ALA A 88 7.80 -12.63 -12.11
N VAL A 89 8.43 -11.65 -11.47
CA VAL A 89 9.83 -11.71 -11.06
C VAL A 89 9.91 -12.20 -9.61
N THR A 90 10.70 -13.23 -9.35
CA THR A 90 11.05 -13.69 -8.00
C THR A 90 12.46 -13.26 -7.65
N LEU A 91 12.62 -12.49 -6.60
CA LEU A 91 13.92 -12.11 -6.04
C LEU A 91 14.37 -13.12 -4.99
N ALA A 92 15.38 -13.94 -5.29
CA ALA A 92 16.07 -14.81 -4.33
C ALA A 92 17.23 -14.05 -3.68
N GLN A 93 17.02 -13.54 -2.45
CA GLN A 93 17.94 -12.63 -1.78
C GLN A 93 18.59 -13.29 -0.55
N ALA A 94 19.90 -13.34 -0.48
CA ALA A 94 20.61 -13.71 0.75
C ALA A 94 20.31 -12.69 1.85
N VAL A 95 19.93 -13.18 3.04
CA VAL A 95 19.54 -12.29 4.14
C VAL A 95 20.72 -11.42 4.59
N LEU A 96 20.49 -10.13 4.57
CA LEU A 96 21.45 -9.12 4.99
C LEU A 96 21.33 -8.82 6.50
N LYS A 97 22.42 -8.32 7.07
CA LYS A 97 22.51 -7.91 8.47
C LYS A 97 21.83 -6.55 8.70
N GLY A 98 21.22 -6.39 9.88
CA GLY A 98 20.56 -5.13 10.29
C GLY A 98 19.37 -4.80 9.42
N ASP A 99 19.17 -3.50 9.16
CA ASP A 99 18.03 -2.96 8.43
C ASP A 99 18.21 -2.97 6.91
N LYS A 100 19.38 -3.39 6.41
CA LYS A 100 19.65 -3.44 4.95
C LYS A 100 18.68 -4.35 4.19
N MET A 101 18.19 -5.41 4.84
CA MET A 101 17.19 -6.28 4.22
C MET A 101 15.83 -5.58 4.06
N ASP A 102 15.49 -4.67 4.95
CA ASP A 102 14.24 -3.89 4.86
C ASP A 102 14.29 -2.94 3.65
N ASP A 103 15.45 -2.34 3.39
CA ASP A 103 15.65 -1.49 2.21
C ASP A 103 15.51 -2.32 0.93
N VAL A 104 16.14 -3.51 0.87
CA VAL A 104 16.01 -4.42 -0.28
C VAL A 104 14.55 -4.83 -0.51
N VAL A 105 13.81 -5.16 0.56
CA VAL A 105 12.39 -5.52 0.44
C VAL A 105 11.59 -4.35 -0.11
N ARG A 106 11.79 -3.14 0.42
CA ARG A 106 11.11 -1.93 -0.05
C ARG A 106 11.40 -1.64 -1.52
N ASP A 107 12.67 -1.67 -1.90
CA ASP A 107 13.09 -1.41 -3.28
C ASP A 107 12.53 -2.47 -4.25
N ALA A 108 12.55 -3.75 -3.86
CA ALA A 108 11.99 -4.84 -4.65
C ALA A 108 10.48 -4.67 -4.89
N VAL A 109 9.74 -4.26 -3.85
CA VAL A 109 8.29 -3.96 -3.97
C VAL A 109 8.07 -2.78 -4.91
N MET A 110 8.85 -1.72 -4.77
CA MET A 110 8.77 -0.55 -5.66
C MET A 110 9.06 -0.88 -7.12
N MET A 111 9.93 -1.87 -7.35
CA MET A 111 10.26 -2.37 -8.69
C MET A 111 9.24 -3.39 -9.24
N GLY A 112 8.21 -3.74 -8.48
CA GLY A 112 7.16 -4.67 -8.91
C GLY A 112 7.57 -6.14 -8.85
N VAL A 113 8.50 -6.51 -7.97
CA VAL A 113 8.85 -7.91 -7.73
C VAL A 113 7.65 -8.64 -7.12
N ALA A 114 7.23 -9.74 -7.76
CA ALA A 114 6.04 -10.51 -7.35
C ALA A 114 6.30 -11.38 -6.11
N VAL A 115 7.52 -11.90 -5.94
CA VAL A 115 7.88 -12.76 -4.81
C VAL A 115 9.28 -12.44 -4.33
N ILE A 116 9.46 -12.33 -3.02
CA ILE A 116 10.78 -12.23 -2.39
C ILE A 116 11.03 -13.51 -1.60
N GLN A 117 12.05 -14.25 -1.98
CA GLN A 117 12.48 -15.48 -1.32
C GLN A 117 13.78 -15.23 -0.53
N PRO A 118 13.71 -15.06 0.81
CA PRO A 118 14.91 -14.92 1.63
C PRO A 118 15.72 -16.22 1.66
N LEU A 119 17.03 -16.12 1.46
CA LEU A 119 17.95 -17.26 1.48
C LEU A 119 18.96 -17.08 2.62
N VAL A 120 19.34 -18.19 3.24
CA VAL A 120 20.50 -18.27 4.14
C VAL A 120 21.58 -19.05 3.41
N THR A 121 22.72 -18.41 3.18
CA THR A 121 23.87 -19.00 2.50
C THR A 121 25.02 -19.20 3.48
N THR A 122 26.03 -19.94 3.06
CA THR A 122 27.25 -20.17 3.87
C THR A 122 28.00 -18.88 4.24
N ARG A 123 27.79 -17.82 3.46
CA ARG A 123 28.40 -16.48 3.69
C ARG A 123 27.42 -15.49 4.33
N SER A 124 26.21 -15.90 4.67
CA SER A 124 25.27 -15.04 5.38
C SER A 124 25.73 -14.84 6.81
N GLU A 125 25.88 -13.59 7.25
CA GLU A 125 26.21 -13.26 8.66
C GLU A 125 25.05 -13.52 9.61
N VAL A 126 23.85 -13.80 9.08
CA VAL A 126 22.62 -14.01 9.84
C VAL A 126 22.35 -15.51 9.97
N ALA A 127 22.38 -16.02 11.20
CA ALA A 127 22.07 -17.43 11.46
C ALA A 127 20.58 -17.71 11.28
N LEU A 128 20.24 -18.87 10.70
CA LEU A 128 18.85 -19.30 10.48
C LEU A 128 18.01 -19.31 11.80
N ALA A 129 18.65 -19.67 12.91
CA ALA A 129 18.01 -19.68 14.22
C ALA A 129 17.58 -18.27 14.70
N SER A 130 18.28 -17.21 14.28
CA SER A 130 17.93 -15.83 14.63
C SER A 130 16.77 -15.30 13.77
N LEU A 131 16.61 -15.80 12.55
CA LEU A 131 15.48 -15.47 11.69
C LEU A 131 14.18 -16.06 12.20
N ARG A 132 14.21 -17.31 12.69
CA ARG A 132 13.04 -18.00 13.25
C ARG A 132 12.56 -17.43 14.58
N ARG A 133 13.44 -16.81 15.37
CA ARG A 133 13.11 -16.23 16.70
C ARG A 133 12.72 -14.76 16.68
N GLY A 134 12.88 -14.09 15.57
CA GLY A 134 12.64 -12.65 15.48
C GLY A 134 11.43 -12.31 14.60
N ASN A 135 10.83 -11.15 14.85
CA ASN A 135 9.70 -10.62 14.10
C ASN A 135 10.11 -10.04 12.73
N ARG A 136 11.24 -10.50 12.16
CA ARG A 136 11.75 -9.96 10.88
C ARG A 136 10.83 -10.29 9.71
N GLN A 137 10.31 -11.51 9.66
CA GLN A 137 9.38 -11.92 8.60
C GLN A 137 8.09 -11.08 8.66
N ASP A 138 7.52 -10.90 9.84
CA ASP A 138 6.34 -10.06 10.03
C ASP A 138 6.61 -8.60 9.66
N ARG A 139 7.83 -8.11 9.93
CA ARG A 139 8.24 -6.76 9.54
C ARG A 139 8.32 -6.62 8.02
N TRP A 140 8.91 -7.58 7.33
CA TRP A 140 8.98 -7.57 5.87
C TRP A 140 7.61 -7.69 5.21
N GLN A 141 6.72 -8.52 5.75
CA GLN A 141 5.33 -8.61 5.28
C GLN A 141 4.53 -7.31 5.43
N ARG A 142 4.90 -6.44 6.38
CA ARG A 142 4.25 -5.11 6.50
C ARG A 142 4.78 -4.09 5.49
N ILE A 143 5.94 -4.35 4.90
CA ILE A 143 6.51 -3.48 3.85
C ILE A 143 5.91 -3.83 2.49
N THR A 144 5.51 -5.09 2.29
CA THR A 144 4.91 -5.59 1.05
C THR A 144 3.41 -5.33 1.01
#